data_c5194d81f68e5d5192c98ec1ccf008d4
#
_entry.id   c5194d81f68e5d5192c98ec1ccf008d4
#
_cell.length_a   1.000
_cell.length_b   1.000
_cell.length_c   1.000
_cell.angle_alpha   90.00
_cell.angle_beta   90.00
_cell.angle_gamma   90.00
#
_symmetry.space_group_name_H-M   'P 1'
#
loop_
_entity.id
_entity.type
_entity.pdbx_description
1 polymer ?
#
loop_
_entity_poly.entity_id
_entity_poly.type
_entity_poly.pdbx_seq_one_letter_code
_entity_poly.pdbx_strand_id
1 'polypeptide(L)'
;LVLLPTVVMAIPPHPCLAYNTAHGVLRPADFAGKRIGIRAHSVTTVAWVRGILSHDYGIDLDRVQWVAFEDPHVPECVEPPNVMRAPAGKTLLGMLHAGELDAGVVMAADQQDGRLQPVIPEPQAALQRWRVRHNVRPLNHVVVIHRDLARAQPWVADEMVRLLQQSAAQAPDMPGADSIQSGIEALRPTLDLIIHYAFRQQLIPRRFAVDELFNM
;
A
#
# COMPACT_ATOMS: atom_id res chain seq x y z
N LEU A 1 3.35 -14.04 -15.34
CA LEU A 1 3.41 -12.59 -15.60
C LEU A 1 4.84 -12.11 -15.51
N VAL A 2 5.14 -11.00 -16.17
CA VAL A 2 6.41 -10.24 -16.10
C VAL A 2 6.07 -8.79 -15.81
N LEU A 3 6.81 -8.18 -14.90
CA LEU A 3 6.64 -6.77 -14.54
C LEU A 3 7.25 -5.89 -15.64
N LEU A 4 6.52 -4.85 -16.04
CA LEU A 4 7.09 -3.74 -16.80
C LEU A 4 7.59 -2.67 -15.83
N PRO A 5 8.77 -2.09 -16.06
CA PRO A 5 9.38 -1.17 -15.10
C PRO A 5 8.74 0.23 -15.15
N THR A 6 7.44 0.31 -14.93
CA THR A 6 6.69 1.57 -14.92
C THR A 6 5.58 1.53 -13.86
N VAL A 7 5.57 2.52 -12.98
CA VAL A 7 4.50 2.78 -12.01
C VAL A 7 3.40 3.59 -12.71
N VAL A 8 2.14 3.18 -12.53
CA VAL A 8 0.98 3.89 -13.10
C VAL A 8 0.08 4.51 -12.02
N MET A 9 0.28 4.13 -10.77
CA MET A 9 -0.38 4.76 -9.63
C MET A 9 0.51 4.66 -8.38
N ALA A 10 0.55 5.76 -7.62
CA ALA A 10 1.24 5.85 -6.35
C ALA A 10 0.38 6.62 -5.34
N ILE A 11 0.09 6.00 -4.21
CA ILE A 11 -0.69 6.59 -3.12
C ILE A 11 0.23 6.73 -1.90
N PRO A 12 0.41 7.94 -1.35
CA PRO A 12 1.14 8.12 -0.11
C PRO A 12 0.48 7.35 1.04
N PRO A 13 1.14 6.38 1.69
CA PRO A 13 0.50 5.54 2.71
C PRO A 13 0.29 6.24 4.06
N HIS A 14 1.15 7.20 4.43
CA HIS A 14 1.13 7.84 5.74
C HIS A 14 -0.18 8.55 6.08
N PRO A 15 -0.82 9.31 5.18
CA PRO A 15 -2.12 9.92 5.48
C PRO A 15 -3.30 8.94 5.40
N CYS A 16 -3.12 7.74 4.84
CA CYS A 16 -4.23 6.81 4.65
C CYS A 16 -4.72 6.14 5.94
N LEU A 17 -3.89 6.08 6.99
CA LEU A 17 -4.29 5.52 8.27
C LEU A 17 -4.90 6.64 9.12
N ALA A 18 -6.22 6.60 9.33
CA ALA A 18 -6.94 7.66 10.02
C ALA A 18 -7.83 7.14 11.17
N TYR A 19 -8.06 7.98 12.15
CA TYR A 19 -8.96 7.75 13.27
C TYR A 19 -10.03 8.84 13.36
N ASN A 20 -11.14 8.56 14.07
CA ASN A 20 -12.20 9.53 14.29
C ASN A 20 -11.92 10.35 15.57
N THR A 21 -11.77 11.65 15.42
CA THR A 21 -11.45 12.59 16.52
C THR A 21 -12.53 12.65 17.61
N ALA A 22 -13.77 12.29 17.28
CA ALA A 22 -14.86 12.24 18.26
C ALA A 22 -14.64 11.17 19.35
N HIS A 23 -13.78 10.17 19.09
CA HIS A 23 -13.49 9.08 20.03
C HIS A 23 -12.10 9.21 20.70
N GLY A 24 -11.49 10.38 20.63
CA GLY A 24 -10.18 10.67 21.23
C GLY A 24 -9.05 10.71 20.21
N VAL A 25 -7.83 10.86 20.69
CA VAL A 25 -6.61 10.88 19.86
C VAL A 25 -5.99 9.49 19.85
N LEU A 26 -5.62 9.01 18.69
CA LEU A 26 -4.92 7.75 18.50
C LEU A 26 -3.56 7.99 17.84
N ARG A 27 -2.52 7.37 18.38
CA ARG A 27 -1.16 7.42 17.83
C ARG A 27 -0.64 6.00 17.56
N PRO A 28 0.41 5.82 16.74
CA PRO A 28 0.96 4.49 16.49
C PRO A 28 1.30 3.70 17.76
N ALA A 29 1.84 4.34 18.78
CA ALA A 29 2.18 3.68 20.06
C ALA A 29 0.98 3.04 20.79
N ASP A 30 -0.24 3.45 20.47
CA ASP A 30 -1.46 2.98 21.15
C ASP A 30 -2.08 1.74 20.49
N PHE A 31 -1.45 1.15 19.45
CA PHE A 31 -2.09 0.15 18.56
C PHE A 31 -2.28 -1.23 19.16
N ALA A 32 -1.60 -1.58 20.26
CA ALA A 32 -1.76 -2.88 20.88
C ALA A 32 -3.22 -3.11 21.33
N GLY A 33 -3.84 -4.16 20.81
CA GLY A 33 -5.23 -4.52 21.08
C GLY A 33 -6.28 -3.69 20.32
N LYS A 34 -5.87 -2.72 19.52
CA LYS A 34 -6.78 -1.87 18.74
C LYS A 34 -7.38 -2.56 17.54
N ARG A 35 -8.60 -2.14 17.17
CA ARG A 35 -9.35 -2.64 16.01
C ARG A 35 -9.16 -1.68 14.84
N ILE A 36 -8.46 -2.15 13.81
CA ILE A 36 -8.11 -1.34 12.65
C ILE A 36 -8.82 -1.87 11.40
N GLY A 37 -9.64 -1.02 10.80
CA GLY A 37 -10.36 -1.36 9.57
C GLY A 37 -9.44 -1.33 8.34
N ILE A 38 -9.52 -2.35 7.52
CA ILE A 38 -8.81 -2.47 6.24
C ILE A 38 -9.75 -2.97 5.16
N ARG A 39 -9.57 -2.52 3.92
CA ARG A 39 -10.38 -3.01 2.81
C ARG A 39 -10.20 -4.52 2.64
N ALA A 40 -8.99 -4.98 2.38
CA ALA A 40 -8.62 -6.39 2.41
C ALA A 40 -7.16 -6.55 2.85
N HIS A 41 -6.79 -7.71 3.36
CA HIS A 41 -5.45 -7.99 3.89
C HIS A 41 -4.35 -7.81 2.82
N SER A 42 -4.62 -8.20 1.57
CA SER A 42 -3.67 -8.18 0.45
C SER A 42 -3.59 -6.85 -0.31
N VAL A 43 -4.35 -5.81 0.06
CA VAL A 43 -4.33 -4.51 -0.62
C VAL A 43 -2.98 -3.81 -0.44
N THR A 44 -2.40 -3.30 -1.51
CA THR A 44 -1.05 -2.69 -1.52
C THR A 44 -0.91 -1.54 -0.52
N THR A 45 -1.89 -0.62 -0.44
CA THR A 45 -1.86 0.47 0.54
C THR A 45 -1.84 -0.05 1.97
N VAL A 46 -2.60 -1.13 2.26
CA VAL A 46 -2.62 -1.79 3.57
C VAL A 46 -1.28 -2.44 3.87
N ALA A 47 -0.66 -3.10 2.88
CA ALA A 47 0.67 -3.69 3.03
C ALA A 47 1.75 -2.64 3.33
N TRP A 48 1.71 -1.48 2.67
CA TRP A 48 2.58 -0.35 2.97
C TRP A 48 2.36 0.19 4.39
N VAL A 49 1.11 0.46 4.77
CA VAL A 49 0.77 0.99 6.12
C VAL A 49 1.27 0.04 7.21
N ARG A 50 0.99 -1.26 7.11
CA ARG A 50 1.45 -2.25 8.09
C ARG A 50 2.98 -2.35 8.12
N GLY A 51 3.62 -2.34 6.94
CA GLY A 51 5.09 -2.37 6.86
C GLY A 51 5.73 -1.17 7.54
N ILE A 52 5.20 0.04 7.30
CA ILE A 52 5.65 1.28 7.95
C ILE A 52 5.43 1.22 9.46
N LEU A 53 4.24 0.81 9.92
CA LEU A 53 3.93 0.69 11.35
C LEU A 53 4.92 -0.25 12.06
N SER A 54 5.20 -1.40 11.47
CA SER A 54 6.13 -2.36 12.06
C SER A 54 7.58 -1.89 11.99
N HIS A 55 8.04 -1.41 10.82
CA HIS A 55 9.44 -1.13 10.56
C HIS A 55 9.91 0.21 11.17
N ASP A 56 9.10 1.25 11.04
CA ASP A 56 9.49 2.61 11.44
C ASP A 56 8.92 3.03 12.81
N TYR A 57 7.80 2.42 13.23
CA TYR A 57 7.17 2.72 14.52
C TYR A 57 7.28 1.57 15.53
N GLY A 58 7.88 0.43 15.15
CA GLY A 58 8.10 -0.69 16.05
C GLY A 58 6.83 -1.40 16.52
N ILE A 59 5.72 -1.28 15.76
CA ILE A 59 4.44 -1.87 16.15
C ILE A 59 4.45 -3.37 15.88
N ASP A 60 4.11 -4.14 16.90
CA ASP A 60 3.83 -5.57 16.78
C ASP A 60 2.47 -5.77 16.11
N LEU A 61 2.48 -6.15 14.82
CA LEU A 61 1.27 -6.30 14.03
C LEU A 61 0.38 -7.45 14.51
N ASP A 62 0.94 -8.44 15.21
CA ASP A 62 0.18 -9.58 15.74
C ASP A 62 -0.69 -9.17 16.93
N ARG A 63 -0.35 -8.06 17.58
CA ARG A 63 -1.14 -7.47 18.68
C ARG A 63 -2.25 -6.51 18.21
N VAL A 64 -2.37 -6.27 16.91
CA VAL A 64 -3.41 -5.43 16.30
C VAL A 64 -4.53 -6.34 15.79
N GLN A 65 -5.78 -5.95 16.00
CA GLN A 65 -6.95 -6.64 15.43
C GLN A 65 -7.33 -5.98 14.11
N TRP A 66 -7.06 -6.67 13.00
CA TRP A 66 -7.40 -6.18 11.67
C TRP A 66 -8.83 -6.60 11.30
N VAL A 67 -9.67 -5.66 10.91
CA VAL A 67 -11.05 -5.92 10.47
C VAL A 67 -11.14 -5.69 8.96
N ALA A 68 -11.25 -6.78 8.19
CA ALA A 68 -11.29 -6.76 6.72
C ALA A 68 -12.74 -6.74 6.21
N PHE A 69 -12.99 -5.87 5.23
CA PHE A 69 -14.33 -5.67 4.63
C PHE A 69 -14.49 -6.43 3.31
N GLU A 70 -13.40 -6.83 2.68
CA GLU A 70 -13.38 -7.63 1.45
C GLU A 70 -12.49 -8.85 1.63
N ASP A 71 -12.68 -9.86 0.78
CA ASP A 71 -11.78 -11.01 0.68
C ASP A 71 -10.41 -10.60 0.13
N PRO A 72 -9.36 -11.40 0.40
CA PRO A 72 -8.06 -11.17 -0.23
C PRO A 72 -8.20 -11.13 -1.76
N HIS A 73 -7.53 -10.16 -2.39
CA HIS A 73 -7.54 -10.02 -3.85
C HIS A 73 -6.68 -11.09 -4.55
N VAL A 74 -5.90 -11.84 -3.79
CA VAL A 74 -5.07 -12.96 -4.25
C VAL A 74 -5.58 -14.21 -3.56
N PRO A 75 -6.11 -15.20 -4.29
CA PRO A 75 -6.73 -16.40 -3.71
C PRO A 75 -5.78 -17.23 -2.83
N GLU A 76 -4.48 -17.19 -3.13
CA GLU A 76 -3.45 -17.90 -2.37
C GLU A 76 -3.06 -17.20 -1.06
N CYS A 77 -3.57 -15.98 -0.83
CA CYS A 77 -3.26 -15.23 0.38
C CYS A 77 -3.98 -15.84 1.58
N VAL A 78 -3.21 -16.39 2.52
CA VAL A 78 -3.73 -16.88 3.79
C VAL A 78 -3.69 -15.73 4.80
N GLU A 79 -4.85 -15.38 5.33
CA GLU A 79 -4.95 -14.33 6.34
C GLU A 79 -4.51 -14.84 7.71
N PRO A 80 -3.72 -14.08 8.47
CA PRO A 80 -3.34 -14.45 9.82
C PRO A 80 -4.54 -14.40 10.79
N PRO A 81 -4.46 -15.07 11.95
CA PRO A 81 -5.60 -15.25 12.87
C PRO A 81 -6.11 -13.96 13.50
N ASN A 82 -5.33 -12.89 13.48
CA ASN A 82 -5.73 -11.56 13.95
C ASN A 82 -6.41 -10.70 12.87
N VAL A 83 -6.71 -11.27 11.71
CA VAL A 83 -7.58 -10.68 10.68
C VAL A 83 -8.97 -11.28 10.80
N MET A 84 -9.95 -10.44 11.03
CA MET A 84 -11.36 -10.82 11.18
C MET A 84 -12.21 -10.18 10.07
N ARG A 85 -13.28 -10.85 9.66
CA ARG A 85 -14.25 -10.24 8.74
C ARG A 85 -15.14 -9.24 9.46
N ALA A 86 -15.40 -8.11 8.80
CA ALA A 86 -16.41 -7.17 9.24
C ALA A 86 -17.81 -7.84 9.24
N PRO A 87 -18.70 -7.44 10.15
CA PRO A 87 -20.07 -7.93 10.14
C PRO A 87 -20.79 -7.58 8.83
N ALA A 88 -21.66 -8.48 8.36
CA ALA A 88 -22.41 -8.28 7.13
C ALA A 88 -23.19 -6.95 7.14
N GLY A 89 -23.16 -6.23 6.01
CA GLY A 89 -23.85 -4.96 5.85
C GLY A 89 -23.17 -3.75 6.50
N LYS A 90 -22.05 -3.93 7.23
CA LYS A 90 -21.24 -2.82 7.75
C LYS A 90 -20.26 -2.31 6.70
N THR A 91 -19.94 -1.04 6.78
CA THR A 91 -18.88 -0.40 5.97
C THR A 91 -17.75 0.10 6.87
N LEU A 92 -16.54 0.18 6.34
CA LEU A 92 -15.37 0.65 7.08
C LEU A 92 -15.62 2.05 7.65
N LEU A 93 -16.05 2.99 6.82
CA LEU A 93 -16.36 4.36 7.25
C LEU A 93 -17.49 4.41 8.28
N GLY A 94 -18.56 3.63 8.07
CA GLY A 94 -19.67 3.55 9.04
C GLY A 94 -19.20 3.09 10.40
N MET A 95 -18.42 2.03 10.49
CA MET A 95 -17.88 1.52 11.75
C MET A 95 -16.86 2.49 12.37
N LEU A 96 -16.03 3.16 11.55
CA LEU A 96 -15.07 4.15 12.03
C LEU A 96 -15.77 5.38 12.62
N HIS A 97 -16.82 5.87 11.96
CA HIS A 97 -17.64 6.97 12.49
C HIS A 97 -18.42 6.61 13.76
N ALA A 98 -18.88 5.37 13.87
CA ALA A 98 -19.59 4.87 15.04
C ALA A 98 -18.66 4.52 16.23
N GLY A 99 -17.32 4.60 16.07
CA GLY A 99 -16.37 4.18 17.09
C GLY A 99 -16.28 2.65 17.30
N GLU A 100 -16.80 1.88 16.36
CA GLU A 100 -16.67 0.42 16.33
C GLU A 100 -15.28 -0.03 15.86
N LEU A 101 -14.53 0.88 15.25
CA LEU A 101 -13.11 0.77 14.91
C LEU A 101 -12.34 1.92 15.54
N ASP A 102 -11.12 1.66 16.01
CA ASP A 102 -10.23 2.69 16.56
C ASP A 102 -9.57 3.52 15.45
N ALA A 103 -9.25 2.87 14.32
CA ALA A 103 -8.73 3.53 13.10
C ALA A 103 -9.09 2.71 11.86
N GLY A 104 -8.79 3.26 10.68
CA GLY A 104 -8.97 2.56 9.42
C GLY A 104 -8.01 3.05 8.33
N VAL A 105 -7.70 2.17 7.39
CA VAL A 105 -6.98 2.57 6.17
C VAL A 105 -8.00 3.06 5.16
N VAL A 106 -8.07 4.38 5.01
CA VAL A 106 -9.06 5.11 4.19
C VAL A 106 -8.36 6.01 3.18
N MET A 107 -9.07 6.41 2.14
CA MET A 107 -8.53 7.32 1.12
C MET A 107 -8.67 8.79 1.55
N ALA A 108 -7.86 9.67 0.94
CA ALA A 108 -7.93 11.11 1.24
C ALA A 108 -9.32 11.71 1.00
N ALA A 109 -10.07 11.19 0.02
CA ALA A 109 -11.45 11.62 -0.24
C ALA A 109 -12.39 11.35 0.94
N ASP A 110 -12.15 10.29 1.72
CA ASP A 110 -12.96 9.91 2.88
C ASP A 110 -12.69 10.79 4.11
N GLN A 111 -11.63 11.61 4.07
CA GLN A 111 -11.18 12.45 5.19
C GLN A 111 -11.62 13.92 5.06
N GLN A 112 -12.41 14.26 4.04
CA GLN A 112 -12.74 15.66 3.69
C GLN A 112 -13.65 16.35 4.71
N ASP A 113 -14.42 15.61 5.50
CA ASP A 113 -15.34 16.17 6.49
C ASP A 113 -14.66 16.64 7.79
N GLY A 114 -13.34 16.48 7.90
CA GLY A 114 -12.53 16.89 9.04
C GLY A 114 -12.69 16.06 10.32
N ARG A 115 -13.62 15.10 10.35
CA ARG A 115 -13.80 14.20 11.49
C ARG A 115 -12.71 13.14 11.60
N LEU A 116 -12.14 12.76 10.45
CA LEU A 116 -11.04 11.81 10.39
C LEU A 116 -9.71 12.54 10.33
N GLN A 117 -8.78 12.13 11.16
CA GLN A 117 -7.42 12.67 11.21
C GLN A 117 -6.39 11.55 11.05
N PRO A 118 -5.25 11.81 10.40
CA PRO A 118 -4.18 10.83 10.29
C PRO A 118 -3.64 10.40 11.65
N VAL A 119 -3.46 9.09 11.84
CA VAL A 119 -2.83 8.51 13.04
C VAL A 119 -1.36 8.89 13.13
N ILE A 120 -0.68 8.97 11.99
CA ILE A 120 0.72 9.42 11.92
C ILE A 120 0.72 10.96 11.94
N PRO A 121 1.28 11.59 12.97
CA PRO A 121 1.34 13.06 13.05
C PRO A 121 2.16 13.62 11.88
N GLU A 122 1.75 14.79 11.38
CA GLU A 122 2.41 15.47 10.26
C GLU A 122 2.69 14.52 9.09
N PRO A 123 1.66 13.86 8.52
CA PRO A 123 1.84 12.72 7.63
C PRO A 123 2.66 13.04 6.38
N GLN A 124 2.63 14.28 5.89
CA GLN A 124 3.45 14.71 4.75
C GLN A 124 4.94 14.79 5.13
N ALA A 125 5.25 15.38 6.27
CA ALA A 125 6.63 15.44 6.76
C ALA A 125 7.16 14.04 7.13
N ALA A 126 6.31 13.19 7.72
CA ALA A 126 6.65 11.79 8.00
C ALA A 126 6.93 11.01 6.71
N LEU A 127 6.12 11.19 5.67
CA LEU A 127 6.34 10.59 4.35
C LEU A 127 7.68 11.02 3.75
N GLN A 128 8.02 12.33 3.82
CA GLN A 128 9.30 12.81 3.27
C GLN A 128 10.49 12.23 4.04
N ARG A 129 10.44 12.21 5.38
CA ARG A 129 11.48 11.57 6.20
C ARG A 129 11.64 10.08 5.86
N TRP A 130 10.54 9.37 5.66
CA TRP A 130 10.52 7.96 5.29
C TRP A 130 11.11 7.74 3.89
N ARG A 131 10.74 8.55 2.90
CA ARG A 131 11.31 8.51 1.54
C ARG A 131 12.83 8.68 1.54
N VAL A 132 13.32 9.66 2.31
CA VAL A 132 14.76 9.91 2.42
C VAL A 132 15.49 8.76 3.13
N ARG A 133 14.94 8.28 4.27
CA ARG A 133 15.52 7.19 5.05
C ARG A 133 15.70 5.91 4.24
N HIS A 134 14.69 5.53 3.50
CA HIS A 134 14.66 4.26 2.76
C HIS A 134 15.07 4.40 1.29
N ASN A 135 15.28 5.62 0.80
CA ASN A 135 15.51 5.93 -0.62
C ASN A 135 14.41 5.33 -1.53
N VAL A 136 13.14 5.49 -1.16
CA VAL A 136 12.00 4.88 -1.85
C VAL A 136 10.91 5.90 -2.17
N ARG A 137 10.09 5.57 -3.16
CA ARG A 137 8.81 6.22 -3.41
C ARG A 137 7.73 5.14 -3.43
N PRO A 138 6.66 5.24 -2.62
CA PRO A 138 5.64 4.20 -2.58
C PRO A 138 5.02 4.02 -3.97
N LEU A 139 4.70 2.79 -4.30
CA LEU A 139 3.97 2.43 -5.52
C LEU A 139 2.73 1.62 -5.13
N ASN A 140 1.66 1.73 -5.94
CA ASN A 140 0.46 0.91 -5.77
C ASN A 140 0.18 0.05 -6.98
N HIS A 141 0.20 0.62 -8.18
CA HIS A 141 -0.05 -0.13 -9.39
C HIS A 141 1.14 -0.05 -10.33
N VAL A 142 1.47 -1.21 -10.87
CA VAL A 142 2.48 -1.42 -11.90
C VAL A 142 1.84 -2.17 -13.07
N VAL A 143 2.46 -2.13 -14.23
CA VAL A 143 1.98 -2.86 -15.40
C VAL A 143 2.67 -4.21 -15.48
N VAL A 144 1.93 -5.24 -15.82
CA VAL A 144 2.44 -6.58 -16.09
C VAL A 144 1.97 -7.06 -17.44
N ILE A 145 2.75 -7.92 -18.08
CA ILE A 145 2.34 -8.61 -19.31
C ILE A 145 2.47 -10.13 -19.15
N HIS A 146 1.80 -10.87 -20.01
CA HIS A 146 1.92 -12.32 -20.02
C HIS A 146 3.34 -12.72 -20.46
N ARG A 147 3.96 -13.65 -19.73
CA ARG A 147 5.34 -14.06 -19.98
C ARG A 147 5.56 -14.61 -21.39
N ASP A 148 4.62 -15.40 -21.89
CA ASP A 148 4.73 -15.99 -23.23
C ASP A 148 4.67 -14.91 -24.32
N LEU A 149 3.88 -13.85 -24.11
CA LEU A 149 3.86 -12.69 -25.01
C LEU A 149 5.21 -11.95 -24.98
N ALA A 150 5.74 -11.71 -23.79
CA ALA A 150 7.04 -11.05 -23.64
C ALA A 150 8.17 -11.83 -24.31
N ARG A 151 8.14 -13.17 -24.23
CA ARG A 151 9.11 -14.05 -24.89
C ARG A 151 8.93 -14.11 -26.42
N ALA A 152 7.70 -14.24 -26.88
CA ALA A 152 7.41 -14.36 -28.31
C ALA A 152 7.61 -13.03 -29.05
N GLN A 153 7.33 -11.91 -28.40
CA GLN A 153 7.37 -10.56 -28.98
C GLN A 153 7.95 -9.55 -27.99
N PRO A 154 9.28 -9.56 -27.72
CA PRO A 154 9.92 -8.69 -26.72
C PRO A 154 9.67 -7.20 -26.98
N TRP A 155 9.57 -6.79 -28.24
CA TRP A 155 9.30 -5.40 -28.62
C TRP A 155 7.99 -4.85 -28.03
N VAL A 156 6.99 -5.72 -27.73
CA VAL A 156 5.72 -5.28 -27.11
C VAL A 156 5.97 -4.71 -25.71
N ALA A 157 6.86 -5.32 -24.93
CA ALA A 157 7.21 -4.81 -23.59
C ALA A 157 7.86 -3.41 -23.69
N ASP A 158 8.81 -3.25 -24.61
CA ASP A 158 9.51 -1.98 -24.82
C ASP A 158 8.56 -0.88 -25.29
N GLU A 159 7.68 -1.21 -26.24
CA GLU A 159 6.71 -0.27 -26.79
C GLU A 159 5.67 0.16 -25.72
N MET A 160 5.19 -0.77 -24.91
CA MET A 160 4.29 -0.46 -23.79
C MET A 160 4.95 0.50 -22.79
N VAL A 161 6.19 0.25 -22.41
CA VAL A 161 6.95 1.14 -21.53
C VAL A 161 7.10 2.52 -22.16
N ARG A 162 7.47 2.58 -23.45
CA ARG A 162 7.62 3.83 -24.20
C ARG A 162 6.32 4.64 -24.22
N LEU A 163 5.19 4.00 -24.51
CA LEU A 163 3.86 4.65 -24.54
C LEU A 163 3.45 5.17 -23.17
N LEU A 164 3.67 4.39 -22.11
CA LEU A 164 3.37 4.80 -20.74
C LEU A 164 4.22 6.01 -20.33
N GLN A 165 5.51 6.01 -20.66
CA GLN A 165 6.40 7.15 -20.39
C GLN A 165 5.98 8.40 -21.16
N GLN A 166 5.61 8.26 -22.44
CA GLN A 166 5.10 9.40 -23.24
C GLN A 166 3.79 9.94 -22.67
N SER A 167 2.88 9.05 -22.26
CA SER A 167 1.63 9.46 -21.63
C SER A 167 1.88 10.23 -20.33
N ALA A 168 2.77 9.73 -19.48
CA ALA A 168 3.14 10.39 -18.24
C ALA A 168 3.77 11.79 -18.49
N ALA A 169 4.61 11.93 -19.50
CA ALA A 169 5.23 13.19 -19.86
C ALA A 169 4.23 14.25 -20.40
N GLN A 170 3.08 13.79 -20.91
CA GLN A 170 2.01 14.67 -21.41
C GLN A 170 0.91 14.93 -20.37
N ALA A 171 0.94 14.22 -19.24
CA ALA A 171 -0.04 14.42 -18.18
C ALA A 171 0.17 15.80 -17.53
N PRO A 172 -0.91 16.55 -17.24
CA PRO A 172 -0.80 17.76 -16.44
C PRO A 172 -0.22 17.43 -15.07
N ASP A 173 0.42 18.41 -14.43
CA ASP A 173 0.96 18.28 -13.07
C ASP A 173 -0.13 17.84 -12.11
N MET A 174 -0.20 16.54 -11.88
CA MET A 174 -1.13 15.95 -10.92
C MET A 174 -0.46 15.78 -9.55
N PRO A 175 -1.19 16.00 -8.46
CA PRO A 175 -0.68 15.70 -7.13
C PRO A 175 -0.21 14.24 -7.06
N GLY A 176 1.08 14.02 -6.80
CA GLY A 176 1.69 12.70 -6.75
C GLY A 176 2.40 12.26 -8.05
N ALA A 177 2.42 13.06 -9.10
CA ALA A 177 3.18 12.80 -10.33
C ALA A 177 4.66 12.48 -10.05
N ASP A 178 5.27 13.12 -9.06
CA ASP A 178 6.63 12.84 -8.59
C ASP A 178 6.86 11.38 -8.12
N SER A 179 5.80 10.63 -7.89
CA SER A 179 5.87 9.23 -7.45
C SER A 179 5.82 8.24 -8.63
N ILE A 180 5.50 8.70 -9.83
CA ILE A 180 5.52 7.88 -11.04
C ILE A 180 6.97 7.73 -11.48
N GLN A 181 7.49 6.51 -11.33
CA GLN A 181 8.85 6.16 -11.69
C GLN A 181 8.84 5.17 -12.84
N SER A 182 9.89 5.23 -13.66
CA SER A 182 10.11 4.28 -14.74
C SER A 182 11.59 3.86 -14.79
N GLY A 183 11.82 2.60 -15.14
CA GLY A 183 13.16 1.99 -15.20
C GLY A 183 13.43 1.09 -14.00
N ILE A 184 14.10 -0.05 -14.26
CA ILE A 184 14.36 -1.09 -13.23
C ILE A 184 15.16 -0.52 -12.07
N GLU A 185 16.23 0.20 -12.34
CA GLU A 185 17.11 0.74 -11.29
C GLU A 185 16.41 1.81 -10.43
N ALA A 186 15.54 2.62 -11.04
CA ALA A 186 14.74 3.60 -10.30
C ALA A 186 13.71 2.94 -9.36
N LEU A 187 13.17 1.79 -9.75
CA LEU A 187 12.18 1.05 -8.98
C LEU A 187 12.80 0.10 -7.95
N ARG A 188 14.05 -0.32 -8.14
CA ARG A 188 14.73 -1.35 -7.35
C ARG A 188 14.60 -1.15 -5.83
N PRO A 189 14.92 0.03 -5.25
CA PRO A 189 14.80 0.23 -3.80
C PRO A 189 13.35 0.05 -3.30
N THR A 190 12.39 0.57 -4.05
CA THR A 190 10.97 0.48 -3.69
C THR A 190 10.44 -0.95 -3.79
N LEU A 191 10.82 -1.67 -4.85
CA LEU A 191 10.44 -3.07 -5.03
C LEU A 191 11.07 -3.97 -3.96
N ASP A 192 12.35 -3.77 -3.62
CA ASP A 192 12.98 -4.56 -2.55
C ASP A 192 12.29 -4.33 -1.20
N LEU A 193 11.93 -3.08 -0.89
CA LEU A 193 11.24 -2.75 0.37
C LEU A 193 9.82 -3.34 0.42
N ILE A 194 9.02 -3.23 -0.65
CA ILE A 194 7.67 -3.81 -0.64
C ILE A 194 7.69 -5.35 -0.64
N ILE A 195 8.65 -5.98 -1.32
CA ILE A 195 8.88 -7.43 -1.24
C ILE A 195 9.23 -7.82 0.20
N HIS A 196 10.11 -7.08 0.86
CA HIS A 196 10.43 -7.31 2.26
C HIS A 196 9.18 -7.21 3.14
N TYR A 197 8.37 -6.15 2.99
CA TYR A 197 7.14 -5.98 3.75
C TYR A 197 6.11 -7.08 3.46
N ALA A 198 5.92 -7.43 2.19
CA ALA A 198 5.00 -8.51 1.79
C ALA A 198 5.41 -9.86 2.37
N PHE A 199 6.71 -10.17 2.38
CA PHE A 199 7.23 -11.40 2.99
C PHE A 199 7.03 -11.41 4.51
N ARG A 200 7.37 -10.32 5.20
CA ARG A 200 7.18 -10.18 6.66
C ARG A 200 5.71 -10.29 7.09
N GLN A 201 4.80 -9.90 6.21
CA GLN A 201 3.35 -9.96 6.41
C GLN A 201 2.70 -11.25 5.87
N GLN A 202 3.50 -12.22 5.42
CA GLN A 202 3.06 -13.51 4.88
C GLN A 202 2.15 -13.39 3.64
N LEU A 203 2.24 -12.27 2.91
CA LEU A 203 1.51 -12.06 1.65
C LEU A 203 2.12 -12.82 0.48
N ILE A 204 3.39 -13.20 0.60
CA ILE A 204 4.14 -13.99 -0.38
C ILE A 204 4.92 -15.09 0.33
N PRO A 205 5.10 -16.26 -0.31
CA PRO A 205 5.66 -17.46 0.35
C PRO A 205 7.17 -17.37 0.62
N ARG A 206 7.89 -16.51 -0.11
CA ARG A 206 9.33 -16.27 0.08
C ARG A 206 9.69 -14.85 -0.30
N ARG A 207 10.87 -14.40 0.12
CA ARG A 207 11.43 -13.13 -0.38
C ARG A 207 11.98 -13.35 -1.80
N PHE A 208 11.37 -12.69 -2.77
CA PHE A 208 11.83 -12.67 -4.15
C PHE A 208 12.96 -11.66 -4.31
N ALA A 209 13.91 -11.94 -5.22
CA ALA A 209 14.81 -10.92 -5.71
C ALA A 209 14.09 -10.00 -6.71
N VAL A 210 14.44 -8.72 -6.73
CA VAL A 210 13.79 -7.75 -7.63
C VAL A 210 13.90 -8.19 -9.10
N ASP A 211 15.04 -8.74 -9.50
CA ASP A 211 15.27 -9.17 -10.89
C ASP A 211 14.36 -10.32 -11.33
N GLU A 212 13.87 -11.14 -10.38
CA GLU A 212 12.92 -12.21 -10.68
C GLU A 212 11.58 -11.69 -11.23
N LEU A 213 11.21 -10.45 -10.89
CA LEU A 213 9.96 -9.82 -11.36
C LEU A 213 10.01 -9.46 -12.84
N PHE A 214 11.22 -9.27 -13.39
CA PHE A 214 11.48 -8.83 -14.76
C PHE A 214 11.96 -9.96 -15.69
N ASN A 215 12.12 -11.19 -15.16
CA ASN A 215 12.60 -12.31 -15.97
C ASN A 215 11.53 -12.78 -16.96
N MET A 216 11.83 -12.56 -18.25
CA MET A 216 11.05 -13.04 -19.39
C MET A 216 11.17 -14.55 -19.61
#